data_1ff2e4d13424f60e873f551489034954
#
_entry.id   1ff2e4d13424f60e873f551489034954
#
_cell.length_a   1.000
_cell.length_b   1.000
_cell.length_c   1.000
_cell.angle_alpha   90.00
_cell.angle_beta   90.00
_cell.angle_gamma   90.00
#
_symmetry.space_group_name_H-M   'P 1'
#
loop_
_entity.id
_entity.type
_entity.pdbx_description
1 polymer ?
#
loop_
_entity_poly.entity_id
_entity_poly.type
_entity_poly.pdbx_seq_one_letter_code
_entity_poly.pdbx_strand_id
1 'polypeptide(L)'
;CKEYELNLKIVIPKTQSIEKKETLRKLGAELIEVDAVPYSDPKNYIKQSKQIADDLNKTNKNGVYWANQFDNIVNTEAHIKTTAEEIWGQTAGSVDGFTCAVGTGGTLAGVSIGLKDKNKNIKIALSDPMGSSLFSYVKNNKLESSGNSITEGIGTGRITKNFDKALVDDAFQTNDTDALNIVYDLIEKQKIILGGSSGINIAGAIKLAKKMGPGKNI
;
A
#
# COMPACT_ATOMS: atom_id res chain seq x y z
N CYS A 1 -7.34 17.74 3.80
CA CYS A 1 -8.52 18.29 4.51
C CYS A 1 -8.22 19.65 5.09
N LYS A 2 -7.09 19.82 5.80
CA LYS A 2 -6.74 21.13 6.44
C LYS A 2 -6.70 22.28 5.41
N GLU A 3 -6.10 22.07 4.27
CA GLU A 3 -6.01 23.07 3.19
C GLU A 3 -7.37 23.52 2.65
N TYR A 4 -8.36 22.63 2.67
CA TYR A 4 -9.72 22.89 2.20
C TYR A 4 -10.71 23.12 3.36
N GLU A 5 -10.21 23.33 4.57
CA GLU A 5 -11.01 23.54 5.79
C GLU A 5 -12.07 22.44 6.04
N LEU A 6 -11.76 21.20 5.64
CA LEU A 6 -12.65 20.06 5.82
C LEU A 6 -12.39 19.37 7.16
N ASN A 7 -13.45 19.03 7.88
CA ASN A 7 -13.38 18.19 9.06
C ASN A 7 -13.00 16.76 8.66
N LEU A 8 -11.94 16.22 9.27
CA LEU A 8 -11.44 14.89 8.99
C LEU A 8 -11.70 13.95 10.17
N LYS A 9 -12.45 12.88 9.91
CA LYS A 9 -12.61 11.76 10.84
C LYS A 9 -11.86 10.54 10.30
N ILE A 10 -11.06 9.90 11.14
CA ILE A 10 -10.30 8.70 10.78
C ILE A 10 -10.69 7.57 11.72
N VAL A 11 -11.24 6.50 11.18
CA VAL A 11 -11.48 5.25 11.92
C VAL A 11 -10.24 4.38 11.81
N ILE A 12 -9.64 4.05 12.94
CA ILE A 12 -8.32 3.42 12.99
C ILE A 12 -8.29 2.27 14.02
N PRO A 13 -7.67 1.13 13.74
CA PRO A 13 -7.48 0.09 14.73
C PRO A 13 -6.64 0.55 15.93
N LYS A 14 -7.03 0.16 17.15
CA LYS A 14 -6.29 0.45 18.39
C LYS A 14 -4.84 -0.05 18.35
N THR A 15 -4.57 -1.08 17.58
CA THR A 15 -3.24 -1.71 17.43
C THR A 15 -2.25 -0.87 16.64
N GLN A 16 -2.68 0.19 15.96
CA GLN A 16 -1.76 1.07 15.25
C GLN A 16 -0.87 1.85 16.20
N SER A 17 0.36 2.17 15.77
CA SER A 17 1.37 2.81 16.59
C SER A 17 0.89 4.13 17.22
N ILE A 18 1.38 4.43 18.42
CA ILE A 18 1.03 5.64 19.16
C ILE A 18 1.47 6.88 18.38
N GLU A 19 2.67 6.85 17.81
CA GLU A 19 3.25 7.94 17.05
C GLU A 19 2.37 8.33 15.83
N LYS A 20 1.84 7.32 15.14
CA LYS A 20 0.90 7.54 14.02
C LYS A 20 -0.36 8.24 14.51
N LYS A 21 -0.96 7.76 15.59
CA LYS A 21 -2.20 8.33 16.15
C LYS A 21 -1.98 9.76 16.65
N GLU A 22 -0.88 10.02 17.36
CA GLU A 22 -0.54 11.37 17.82
C GLU A 22 -0.30 12.34 16.67
N THR A 23 0.41 11.88 15.62
CA THR A 23 0.65 12.70 14.43
C THR A 23 -0.65 13.10 13.75
N LEU A 24 -1.60 12.17 13.59
CA LEU A 24 -2.90 12.46 13.01
C LEU A 24 -3.71 13.45 13.85
N ARG A 25 -3.70 13.31 15.19
CA ARG A 25 -4.36 14.29 16.10
C ARG A 25 -3.72 15.68 16.02
N LYS A 26 -2.38 15.75 16.00
CA LYS A 26 -1.66 17.04 15.84
C LYS A 26 -2.00 17.73 14.51
N LEU A 27 -2.30 16.96 13.47
CA LEU A 27 -2.75 17.47 12.18
C LEU A 27 -4.24 17.86 12.15
N GLY A 28 -4.97 17.70 13.27
CA GLY A 28 -6.36 18.11 13.42
C GLY A 28 -7.39 17.06 13.04
N ALA A 29 -6.99 15.78 12.89
CA ALA A 29 -7.94 14.70 12.63
C ALA A 29 -8.64 14.27 13.92
N GLU A 30 -9.95 14.01 13.85
CA GLU A 30 -10.70 13.31 14.87
C GLU A 30 -10.50 11.80 14.67
N LEU A 31 -9.89 11.12 15.67
CA LEU A 31 -9.66 9.68 15.61
C LEU A 31 -10.75 8.90 16.32
N ILE A 32 -11.30 7.90 15.64
CA ILE A 32 -12.22 6.92 16.19
C ILE A 32 -11.47 5.59 16.24
N GLU A 33 -11.01 5.23 17.44
CA GLU A 33 -10.23 4.02 17.67
C GLU A 33 -11.16 2.82 17.88
N VAL A 34 -10.97 1.77 17.08
CA VAL A 34 -11.77 0.56 17.08
C VAL A 34 -10.90 -0.68 17.28
N ASP A 35 -11.52 -1.80 17.63
CA ASP A 35 -10.80 -3.06 17.78
C ASP A 35 -10.28 -3.56 16.42
N ALA A 36 -9.10 -4.18 16.44
CA ALA A 36 -8.52 -4.81 15.24
C ALA A 36 -9.20 -6.16 15.01
N VAL A 37 -10.11 -6.22 14.05
CA VAL A 37 -10.84 -7.41 13.68
C VAL A 37 -10.72 -7.68 12.17
N PRO A 38 -10.86 -8.94 11.72
CA PRO A 38 -10.81 -9.29 10.29
C PRO A 38 -11.85 -8.54 9.46
N TYR A 39 -11.59 -8.41 8.15
CA TYR A 39 -12.52 -7.72 7.23
C TYR A 39 -13.90 -8.39 7.16
N SER A 40 -14.01 -9.69 7.43
CA SER A 40 -15.28 -10.41 7.51
C SER A 40 -16.19 -9.91 8.66
N ASP A 41 -15.61 -9.41 9.74
CA ASP A 41 -16.35 -8.90 10.91
C ASP A 41 -17.06 -7.58 10.56
N PRO A 42 -18.35 -7.40 10.95
CA PRO A 42 -19.06 -6.12 10.80
C PRO A 42 -18.38 -4.94 11.52
N LYS A 43 -17.65 -5.21 12.61
CA LYS A 43 -16.93 -4.21 13.40
C LYS A 43 -15.57 -3.82 12.80
N ASN A 44 -15.21 -4.35 11.62
CA ASN A 44 -13.97 -3.95 10.96
C ASN A 44 -13.97 -2.43 10.67
N TYR A 45 -12.82 -1.79 10.89
CA TYR A 45 -12.65 -0.34 10.79
C TYR A 45 -13.11 0.25 9.43
N ILE A 46 -12.96 -0.49 8.33
CA ILE A 46 -13.43 -0.05 7.00
C ILE A 46 -14.97 0.00 6.97
N LYS A 47 -15.62 -1.04 7.49
CA LYS A 47 -17.09 -1.10 7.55
C LYS A 47 -17.66 -0.06 8.51
N GLN A 48 -17.02 0.12 9.67
CA GLN A 48 -17.40 1.17 10.60
C GLN A 48 -17.23 2.57 10.02
N SER A 49 -16.14 2.83 9.29
CA SER A 49 -15.94 4.13 8.64
C SER A 49 -17.05 4.45 7.63
N LYS A 50 -17.50 3.42 6.88
CA LYS A 50 -18.64 3.58 5.98
C LYS A 50 -19.93 3.90 6.74
N GLN A 51 -20.23 3.14 7.79
CA GLN A 51 -21.43 3.35 8.59
C GLN A 51 -21.47 4.74 9.20
N ILE A 52 -20.34 5.22 9.76
CA ILE A 52 -20.22 6.57 10.31
C ILE A 52 -20.45 7.63 9.23
N ALA A 53 -19.87 7.45 8.04
CA ALA A 53 -20.09 8.38 6.93
C ALA A 53 -21.56 8.41 6.49
N ASP A 54 -22.21 7.25 6.38
CA ASP A 54 -23.62 7.13 6.02
C ASP A 54 -24.53 7.81 7.07
N ASP A 55 -24.23 7.65 8.37
CA ASP A 55 -25.01 8.25 9.45
C ASP A 55 -24.81 9.77 9.52
N LEU A 56 -23.59 10.24 9.39
CA LEU A 56 -23.28 11.68 9.34
C LEU A 56 -23.94 12.35 8.13
N ASN A 57 -24.01 11.66 7.00
CA ASN A 57 -24.61 12.21 5.78
C ASN A 57 -26.13 12.46 5.91
N LYS A 58 -26.81 11.76 6.84
CA LYS A 58 -28.23 11.99 7.14
C LYS A 58 -28.49 13.33 7.83
N THR A 59 -27.52 13.84 8.57
CA THR A 59 -27.68 15.02 9.43
C THR A 59 -26.85 16.23 8.97
N ASN A 60 -25.78 16.01 8.22
CA ASN A 60 -24.88 17.05 7.76
C ASN A 60 -25.37 17.65 6.44
N LYS A 61 -25.85 18.90 6.49
CA LYS A 61 -26.38 19.63 5.32
C LYS A 61 -25.34 19.84 4.21
N ASN A 62 -24.05 19.88 4.55
CA ASN A 62 -22.95 20.07 3.59
C ASN A 62 -22.48 18.74 2.97
N GLY A 63 -23.10 17.62 3.34
CA GLY A 63 -22.71 16.29 2.90
C GLY A 63 -21.48 15.76 3.62
N VAL A 64 -21.21 14.47 3.38
CA VAL A 64 -20.04 13.75 3.91
C VAL A 64 -19.43 12.93 2.79
N TYR A 65 -18.12 13.04 2.61
CA TYR A 65 -17.39 12.23 1.64
C TYR A 65 -16.66 11.07 2.33
N TRP A 66 -17.03 9.85 2.01
CA TRP A 66 -16.28 8.66 2.44
C TRP A 66 -15.20 8.33 1.42
N ALA A 67 -13.93 8.50 1.81
CA ALA A 67 -12.80 8.34 0.91
C ALA A 67 -12.64 6.92 0.37
N ASN A 68 -13.04 5.89 1.15
CA ASN A 68 -13.00 4.47 0.74
C ASN A 68 -11.71 4.08 0.03
N GLN A 69 -10.57 4.37 0.63
CA GLN A 69 -9.24 4.28 -0.01
C GLN A 69 -8.91 2.93 -0.64
N PHE A 70 -9.52 1.84 -0.16
CA PHE A 70 -9.26 0.48 -0.68
C PHE A 70 -9.99 0.20 -2.00
N ASP A 71 -11.21 0.74 -2.17
CA ASP A 71 -12.08 0.37 -3.28
C ASP A 71 -12.48 1.58 -4.15
N ASN A 72 -12.06 2.78 -3.80
CA ASN A 72 -12.20 3.96 -4.63
C ASN A 72 -11.04 4.03 -5.64
N ILE A 73 -11.35 3.82 -6.92
CA ILE A 73 -10.35 3.76 -8.00
C ILE A 73 -9.64 5.10 -8.28
N VAL A 74 -10.16 6.22 -7.77
CA VAL A 74 -9.45 7.52 -7.82
C VAL A 74 -8.06 7.42 -7.19
N ASN A 75 -7.87 6.52 -6.21
CA ASN A 75 -6.57 6.19 -5.66
C ASN A 75 -5.60 5.66 -6.75
N THR A 76 -6.04 4.70 -7.56
CA THR A 76 -5.28 4.20 -8.70
C THR A 76 -5.03 5.28 -9.76
N GLU A 77 -6.08 6.05 -10.11
CA GLU A 77 -5.99 7.12 -11.11
C GLU A 77 -4.98 8.22 -10.72
N ALA A 78 -4.91 8.56 -9.44
CA ALA A 78 -3.92 9.51 -8.94
C ALA A 78 -2.50 9.02 -9.23
N HIS A 79 -2.19 7.76 -8.93
CA HIS A 79 -0.87 7.18 -9.18
C HIS A 79 -0.54 7.00 -10.68
N ILE A 80 -1.54 6.80 -11.56
CA ILE A 80 -1.31 6.83 -13.01
C ILE A 80 -0.85 8.22 -13.43
N LYS A 81 -1.54 9.26 -12.95
CA LYS A 81 -1.33 10.65 -13.40
C LYS A 81 -0.11 11.34 -12.75
N THR A 82 0.37 10.84 -11.64
CA THR A 82 1.47 11.46 -10.86
C THR A 82 2.64 10.50 -10.71
N THR A 83 2.56 9.51 -9.84
CA THR A 83 3.68 8.65 -9.47
C THR A 83 4.31 7.92 -10.66
N ALA A 84 3.50 7.39 -11.57
CA ALA A 84 4.02 6.71 -12.76
C ALA A 84 4.74 7.70 -13.71
N GLU A 85 4.19 8.90 -13.90
CA GLU A 85 4.82 9.94 -14.73
C GLU A 85 6.11 10.46 -14.10
N GLU A 86 6.13 10.62 -12.78
CA GLU A 86 7.32 11.04 -12.03
C GLU A 86 8.44 9.99 -12.14
N ILE A 87 8.12 8.69 -11.94
CA ILE A 87 9.10 7.60 -12.12
C ILE A 87 9.64 7.60 -13.54
N TRP A 88 8.77 7.67 -14.54
CA TRP A 88 9.18 7.70 -15.94
C TRP A 88 10.07 8.90 -16.26
N GLY A 89 9.70 10.09 -15.80
CA GLY A 89 10.49 11.32 -16.02
C GLY A 89 11.84 11.29 -15.30
N GLN A 90 11.86 10.90 -14.02
CA GLN A 90 13.09 10.86 -13.20
C GLN A 90 14.09 9.81 -13.68
N THR A 91 13.61 8.73 -14.29
CA THR A 91 14.48 7.69 -14.90
C THR A 91 14.79 7.95 -16.36
N ALA A 92 14.33 9.07 -16.93
CA ALA A 92 14.41 9.35 -18.37
C ALA A 92 13.93 8.16 -19.23
N GLY A 93 12.90 7.46 -18.77
CA GLY A 93 12.32 6.29 -19.44
C GLY A 93 13.16 5.02 -19.35
N SER A 94 14.24 5.00 -18.58
CA SER A 94 15.14 3.83 -18.49
C SER A 94 14.77 2.85 -17.38
N VAL A 95 13.52 2.80 -16.93
CA VAL A 95 13.02 1.83 -15.95
C VAL A 95 12.69 0.50 -16.64
N ASP A 96 13.28 -0.58 -16.15
CA ASP A 96 13.04 -1.95 -16.65
C ASP A 96 12.08 -2.73 -15.74
N GLY A 97 12.05 -2.41 -14.46
CA GLY A 97 11.19 -3.09 -13.48
C GLY A 97 10.71 -2.15 -12.39
N PHE A 98 9.57 -2.51 -11.81
CA PHE A 98 9.01 -1.83 -10.64
C PHE A 98 8.41 -2.85 -9.68
N THR A 99 8.61 -2.62 -8.39
CA THR A 99 7.96 -3.43 -7.36
C THR A 99 7.57 -2.59 -6.16
N CYS A 100 6.43 -2.88 -5.58
CA CYS A 100 6.05 -2.33 -4.28
C CYS A 100 5.11 -3.26 -3.52
N ALA A 101 5.05 -3.04 -2.21
CA ALA A 101 4.09 -3.69 -1.34
C ALA A 101 2.70 -3.10 -1.50
N VAL A 102 1.68 -3.86 -1.09
CA VAL A 102 0.28 -3.49 -1.23
C VAL A 102 -0.42 -3.37 0.12
N GLY A 103 -0.96 -2.19 0.38
CA GLY A 103 -2.00 -1.97 1.37
C GLY A 103 -3.36 -1.83 0.68
N THR A 104 -3.60 -0.71 0.03
CA THR A 104 -4.82 -0.47 -0.77
C THR A 104 -4.73 -1.03 -2.19
N GLY A 105 -3.53 -1.16 -2.71
CA GLY A 105 -3.26 -1.54 -4.10
C GLY A 105 -3.19 -0.37 -5.10
N GLY A 106 -3.55 0.84 -4.67
CA GLY A 106 -3.59 2.01 -5.56
C GLY A 106 -2.25 2.31 -6.23
N THR A 107 -1.15 2.30 -5.47
CA THR A 107 0.19 2.58 -5.99
C THR A 107 0.63 1.53 -7.00
N LEU A 108 0.57 0.24 -6.63
CA LEU A 108 0.97 -0.84 -7.54
C LEU A 108 0.14 -0.84 -8.82
N ALA A 109 -1.18 -0.65 -8.71
CA ALA A 109 -2.07 -0.60 -9.85
C ALA A 109 -1.78 0.62 -10.74
N GLY A 110 -1.75 1.82 -10.15
CA GLY A 110 -1.54 3.05 -10.93
C GLY A 110 -0.18 3.09 -11.61
N VAL A 111 0.89 2.73 -10.90
CA VAL A 111 2.24 2.68 -11.48
C VAL A 111 2.34 1.60 -12.55
N SER A 112 1.77 0.41 -12.32
CA SER A 112 1.79 -0.67 -13.31
C SER A 112 1.09 -0.27 -14.62
N ILE A 113 -0.07 0.37 -14.53
CA ILE A 113 -0.82 0.85 -15.69
C ILE A 113 -0.02 1.94 -16.41
N GLY A 114 0.40 2.99 -15.68
CA GLY A 114 1.09 4.13 -16.28
C GLY A 114 2.44 3.76 -16.91
N LEU A 115 3.26 2.93 -16.26
CA LEU A 115 4.53 2.48 -16.84
C LEU A 115 4.35 1.53 -18.01
N LYS A 116 3.38 0.57 -17.94
CA LYS A 116 3.12 -0.35 -19.06
C LYS A 116 2.48 0.35 -20.26
N ASP A 117 1.79 1.47 -20.06
CA ASP A 117 1.34 2.33 -21.17
C ASP A 117 2.52 2.93 -21.96
N LYS A 118 3.58 3.33 -21.26
CA LYS A 118 4.81 3.83 -21.87
C LYS A 118 5.65 2.71 -22.50
N ASN A 119 5.82 1.58 -21.78
CA ASN A 119 6.60 0.43 -22.26
C ASN A 119 6.06 -0.87 -21.67
N LYS A 120 5.40 -1.69 -22.49
CA LYS A 120 4.80 -2.97 -22.11
C LYS A 120 5.80 -4.01 -21.58
N ASN A 121 7.10 -3.84 -21.85
CA ASN A 121 8.13 -4.77 -21.42
C ASN A 121 8.57 -4.57 -19.95
N ILE A 122 8.22 -3.45 -19.33
CA ILE A 122 8.52 -3.19 -17.93
C ILE A 122 7.92 -4.29 -17.06
N LYS A 123 8.73 -4.89 -16.19
CA LYS A 123 8.30 -5.95 -15.28
C LYS A 123 7.75 -5.36 -13.98
N ILE A 124 6.55 -5.74 -13.66
CA ILE A 124 5.86 -5.30 -12.43
C ILE A 124 5.77 -6.46 -11.45
N ALA A 125 6.26 -6.26 -10.25
CA ALA A 125 6.18 -7.28 -9.20
C ALA A 125 5.51 -6.76 -7.93
N LEU A 126 4.81 -7.65 -7.26
CA LEU A 126 4.32 -7.45 -5.90
C LEU A 126 5.42 -7.84 -4.90
N SER A 127 5.78 -6.94 -3.98
CA SER A 127 6.55 -7.25 -2.77
C SER A 127 5.59 -7.49 -1.62
N ASP A 128 5.45 -8.72 -1.15
CA ASP A 128 4.40 -9.07 -0.18
C ASP A 128 4.99 -9.55 1.14
N PRO A 129 4.53 -9.06 2.31
CA PRO A 129 4.96 -9.58 3.60
C PRO A 129 4.36 -10.96 3.86
N MET A 130 4.94 -11.69 4.81
CA MET A 130 4.28 -12.87 5.39
C MET A 130 2.92 -12.47 5.99
N GLY A 131 1.98 -13.41 6.01
CA GLY A 131 0.62 -13.17 6.50
C GLY A 131 -0.33 -12.49 5.51
N SER A 132 0.17 -11.96 4.39
CA SER A 132 -0.66 -11.49 3.27
C SER A 132 -1.08 -12.65 2.36
N SER A 133 -2.23 -12.52 1.70
CA SER A 133 -2.72 -13.52 0.75
C SER A 133 -2.45 -13.15 -0.71
N LEU A 134 -1.94 -11.95 -0.99
CA LEU A 134 -1.78 -11.50 -2.37
C LEU A 134 -0.65 -12.20 -3.11
N PHE A 135 0.43 -12.60 -2.41
CA PHE A 135 1.49 -13.42 -3.02
C PHE A 135 0.92 -14.72 -3.58
N SER A 136 0.15 -15.47 -2.78
CA SER A 136 -0.48 -16.72 -3.23
C SER A 136 -1.48 -16.48 -4.35
N TYR A 137 -2.22 -15.37 -4.28
CA TYR A 137 -3.16 -14.99 -5.34
C TYR A 137 -2.44 -14.74 -6.67
N VAL A 138 -1.37 -13.96 -6.69
CA VAL A 138 -0.61 -13.67 -7.93
C VAL A 138 0.05 -14.94 -8.49
N LYS A 139 0.57 -15.81 -7.61
CA LYS A 139 1.27 -17.04 -8.04
C LYS A 139 0.34 -18.17 -8.43
N ASN A 140 -0.75 -18.36 -7.69
CA ASN A 140 -1.55 -19.59 -7.72
C ASN A 140 -3.04 -19.32 -7.93
N ASN A 141 -3.45 -18.05 -8.05
CA ASN A 141 -4.85 -17.60 -8.11
C ASN A 141 -5.69 -18.05 -6.88
N LYS A 142 -5.06 -18.10 -5.70
CA LYS A 142 -5.68 -18.48 -4.44
C LYS A 142 -5.36 -17.47 -3.34
N LEU A 143 -6.37 -17.05 -2.58
CA LEU A 143 -6.19 -16.19 -1.40
C LEU A 143 -5.83 -17.03 -0.17
N GLU A 144 -4.59 -17.46 -0.09
CA GLU A 144 -4.04 -18.20 1.04
C GLU A 144 -2.91 -17.39 1.67
N SER A 145 -2.83 -17.39 2.99
CA SER A 145 -1.75 -16.73 3.73
C SER A 145 -0.98 -17.72 4.59
N SER A 146 0.30 -17.44 4.81
CA SER A 146 1.14 -18.18 5.74
C SER A 146 1.98 -17.24 6.59
N GLY A 147 2.18 -17.59 7.86
CA GLY A 147 2.93 -16.77 8.80
C GLY A 147 2.23 -15.45 9.14
N ASN A 148 3.01 -14.50 9.65
CA ASN A 148 2.59 -13.15 10.01
C ASN A 148 3.76 -12.18 9.77
N SER A 149 3.49 -10.89 9.85
CA SER A 149 4.49 -9.84 9.76
C SER A 149 4.22 -8.75 10.79
N ILE A 150 5.27 -8.13 11.28
CA ILE A 150 5.20 -6.94 12.14
C ILE A 150 4.96 -5.65 11.37
N THR A 151 4.98 -5.72 10.02
CA THR A 151 4.80 -4.52 9.20
C THR A 151 3.37 -4.03 9.24
N GLU A 152 3.19 -2.72 9.37
CA GLU A 152 1.89 -2.07 9.38
C GLU A 152 1.56 -1.44 8.02
N GLY A 153 0.28 -1.47 7.66
CA GLY A 153 -0.26 -0.77 6.49
C GLY A 153 -0.03 -1.45 5.15
N ILE A 154 0.65 -2.59 5.13
CA ILE A 154 0.84 -3.44 3.96
C ILE A 154 0.46 -4.89 4.26
N GLY A 155 0.23 -5.67 3.23
CA GLY A 155 -0.32 -7.02 3.34
C GLY A 155 -1.83 -7.02 3.52
N THR A 156 -2.53 -7.83 2.76
CA THR A 156 -3.98 -7.93 2.85
C THR A 156 -4.45 -9.35 2.55
N GLY A 157 -5.57 -9.74 3.16
CA GLY A 157 -6.24 -11.02 2.94
C GLY A 157 -7.34 -10.97 1.87
N ARG A 158 -7.49 -9.84 1.15
CA ARG A 158 -8.52 -9.68 0.12
C ARG A 158 -8.02 -8.93 -1.11
N ILE A 159 -8.68 -9.13 -2.22
CA ILE A 159 -8.50 -8.32 -3.42
C ILE A 159 -9.31 -7.03 -3.25
N THR A 160 -8.64 -5.89 -3.24
CA THR A 160 -9.27 -4.57 -3.27
C THR A 160 -9.61 -4.19 -4.70
N LYS A 161 -10.56 -3.27 -4.91
CA LYS A 161 -10.86 -2.78 -6.27
C LYS A 161 -9.67 -2.07 -6.92
N ASN A 162 -8.80 -1.44 -6.12
CA ASN A 162 -7.57 -0.86 -6.63
C ASN A 162 -6.59 -1.95 -7.08
N PHE A 163 -6.30 -2.96 -6.24
CA PHE A 163 -5.38 -4.03 -6.60
C PHE A 163 -5.85 -4.86 -7.81
N ASP A 164 -7.16 -5.06 -7.95
CA ASP A 164 -7.76 -5.76 -9.10
C ASP A 164 -7.41 -5.14 -10.46
N LYS A 165 -7.03 -3.86 -10.47
CA LYS A 165 -6.56 -3.15 -11.68
C LYS A 165 -5.08 -3.31 -11.96
N ALA A 166 -4.29 -3.86 -11.03
CA ALA A 166 -2.85 -3.93 -11.16
C ALA A 166 -2.42 -4.93 -12.24
N LEU A 167 -1.47 -4.51 -13.08
CA LEU A 167 -0.89 -5.33 -14.15
C LEU A 167 0.40 -6.00 -13.63
N VAL A 168 0.25 -7.00 -12.76
CA VAL A 168 1.35 -7.66 -12.06
C VAL A 168 1.87 -8.85 -12.86
N ASP A 169 3.18 -8.90 -13.11
CA ASP A 169 3.85 -10.01 -13.81
C ASP A 169 4.37 -11.08 -12.83
N ASP A 170 4.71 -10.69 -11.60
CA ASP A 170 5.32 -11.59 -10.60
C ASP A 170 5.04 -11.14 -9.16
N ALA A 171 5.36 -11.99 -8.20
CA ALA A 171 5.28 -11.66 -6.78
C ALA A 171 6.43 -12.30 -6.00
N PHE A 172 6.89 -11.60 -4.96
CA PHE A 172 7.92 -12.06 -4.05
C PHE A 172 7.43 -11.88 -2.62
N GLN A 173 7.49 -12.96 -1.84
CA GLN A 173 7.19 -12.90 -0.42
C GLN A 173 8.47 -12.66 0.37
N THR A 174 8.39 -11.83 1.43
CA THR A 174 9.53 -11.46 2.28
C THR A 174 9.12 -11.61 3.75
N ASN A 175 9.98 -12.25 4.55
CA ASN A 175 9.82 -12.34 5.99
C ASN A 175 10.40 -11.10 6.68
N ASP A 176 10.04 -10.90 7.95
CA ASP A 176 10.45 -9.73 8.72
C ASP A 176 11.96 -9.68 8.96
N THR A 177 12.61 -10.83 9.14
CA THR A 177 14.06 -10.90 9.36
C THR A 177 14.84 -10.35 8.17
N ASP A 178 14.49 -10.76 6.95
CA ASP A 178 15.13 -10.27 5.73
C ASP A 178 14.89 -8.77 5.54
N ALA A 179 13.65 -8.31 5.80
CA ALA A 179 13.30 -6.90 5.69
C ALA A 179 14.05 -6.03 6.71
N LEU A 180 14.11 -6.47 7.96
CA LEU A 180 14.80 -5.75 9.03
C LEU A 180 16.32 -5.71 8.82
N ASN A 181 16.93 -6.81 8.40
CA ASN A 181 18.36 -6.83 8.08
C ASN A 181 18.72 -5.76 7.04
N ILE A 182 17.90 -5.59 6.00
CA ILE A 182 18.09 -4.55 5.00
C ILE A 182 18.00 -3.14 5.62
N VAL A 183 16.98 -2.91 6.45
CA VAL A 183 16.78 -1.61 7.10
C VAL A 183 17.96 -1.28 8.04
N TYR A 184 18.41 -2.23 8.85
CA TYR A 184 19.57 -2.04 9.75
C TYR A 184 20.86 -1.83 8.97
N ASP A 185 21.10 -2.57 7.90
CA ASP A 185 22.26 -2.37 7.02
C ASP A 185 22.29 -0.95 6.43
N LEU A 186 21.14 -0.40 6.04
CA LEU A 186 21.03 0.98 5.54
C LEU A 186 21.32 2.00 6.64
N ILE A 187 20.83 1.77 7.86
CA ILE A 187 21.12 2.63 9.01
C ILE A 187 22.62 2.62 9.32
N GLU A 188 23.22 1.45 9.44
CA GLU A 188 24.61 1.31 9.84
C GLU A 188 25.59 1.82 8.79
N LYS A 189 25.39 1.42 7.52
CA LYS A 189 26.35 1.67 6.44
C LYS A 189 26.13 2.99 5.72
N GLN A 190 24.88 3.44 5.62
CA GLN A 190 24.52 4.62 4.80
C GLN A 190 23.85 5.74 5.59
N LYS A 191 23.52 5.53 6.87
CA LYS A 191 22.81 6.48 7.74
C LYS A 191 21.40 6.83 7.22
N ILE A 192 20.79 5.92 6.47
CA ILE A 192 19.43 6.06 5.94
C ILE A 192 18.46 5.33 6.88
N ILE A 193 17.52 6.08 7.46
CA ILE A 193 16.50 5.55 8.38
C ILE A 193 15.20 5.33 7.61
N LEU A 194 14.76 4.08 7.52
CA LEU A 194 13.52 3.69 6.84
C LEU A 194 12.66 2.81 7.75
N GLY A 195 11.36 2.72 7.43
CA GLY A 195 10.44 1.82 8.12
C GLY A 195 10.52 0.36 7.62
N GLY A 196 9.94 -0.58 8.37
CA GLY A 196 9.94 -2.00 8.02
C GLY A 196 9.30 -2.31 6.65
N SER A 197 8.26 -1.57 6.26
CA SER A 197 7.66 -1.70 4.93
C SER A 197 8.63 -1.35 3.79
N SER A 198 9.57 -0.44 4.01
CA SER A 198 10.64 -0.15 3.04
C SER A 198 11.58 -1.34 2.88
N GLY A 199 11.87 -2.06 3.98
CA GLY A 199 12.64 -3.31 3.94
C GLY A 199 11.97 -4.39 3.07
N ILE A 200 10.64 -4.55 3.19
CA ILE A 200 9.85 -5.45 2.32
C ILE A 200 9.99 -5.04 0.84
N ASN A 201 9.86 -3.74 0.54
CA ASN A 201 9.99 -3.22 -0.82
C ASN A 201 11.39 -3.46 -1.41
N ILE A 202 12.44 -3.15 -0.65
CA ILE A 202 13.82 -3.31 -1.11
C ILE A 202 14.15 -4.81 -1.29
N ALA A 203 13.69 -5.69 -0.39
CA ALA A 203 13.84 -7.13 -0.55
C ALA A 203 13.19 -7.65 -1.84
N GLY A 204 11.99 -7.16 -2.15
CA GLY A 204 11.30 -7.46 -3.41
C GLY A 204 12.08 -6.95 -4.63
N ALA A 205 12.61 -5.72 -4.57
CA ALA A 205 13.42 -5.15 -5.63
C ALA A 205 14.70 -5.97 -5.88
N ILE A 206 15.39 -6.40 -4.82
CA ILE A 206 16.56 -7.29 -4.94
C ILE A 206 16.20 -8.61 -5.60
N LYS A 207 15.06 -9.22 -5.24
CA LYS A 207 14.59 -10.47 -5.85
C LYS A 207 14.23 -10.28 -7.32
N LEU A 208 13.57 -9.16 -7.66
CA LEU A 208 13.27 -8.81 -9.05
C LEU A 208 14.54 -8.57 -9.86
N ALA A 209 15.50 -7.79 -9.32
CA ALA A 209 16.78 -7.53 -9.97
C ALA A 209 17.57 -8.82 -10.28
N LYS A 210 17.66 -9.73 -9.29
CA LYS A 210 18.30 -11.04 -9.48
C LYS A 210 17.63 -11.87 -10.58
N LYS A 211 16.31 -11.82 -10.67
CA LYS A 211 15.54 -12.52 -11.70
C LYS A 211 15.73 -11.93 -13.09
N MET A 212 15.82 -10.60 -13.19
CA MET A 212 15.97 -9.90 -14.47
C MET A 212 17.40 -9.91 -15.01
N GLY A 213 18.39 -10.10 -14.16
CA GLY A 213 19.80 -10.10 -14.51
C GLY A 213 20.44 -8.71 -14.50
N PRO A 214 21.75 -8.64 -14.82
CA PRO A 214 22.52 -7.39 -14.76
C PRO A 214 22.08 -6.36 -15.79
N GLY A 215 22.41 -5.07 -15.51
CA GLY A 215 22.13 -3.95 -16.41
C GLY A 215 20.67 -3.52 -16.46
N LYS A 216 19.87 -3.86 -15.43
CA LYS A 216 18.47 -3.49 -15.31
C LYS A 216 18.25 -2.42 -14.25
N ASN A 217 17.40 -1.44 -14.54
CA ASN A 217 16.96 -0.40 -13.64
C ASN A 217 15.63 -0.78 -12.99
N ILE A 218 15.58 -0.89 -11.64
CA ILE A 218 14.41 -1.30 -10.86
C ILE A 218 14.13 -0.27 -9.78
#